data_5d30340cb57b0c63639d75b421141c89
#
_entry.id   5d30340cb57b0c63639d75b421141c89
#
_cell.length_a   1.000
_cell.length_b   1.000
_cell.length_c   1.000
_cell.angle_alpha   90.00
_cell.angle_beta   90.00
_cell.angle_gamma   90.00
#
_symmetry.space_group_name_H-M   'P 1'
#
loop_
_entity.id
_entity.type
_entity.pdbx_description
1 polymer ?
#
loop_
_entity_poly.entity_id
_entity_poly.type
_entity_poly.pdbx_seq_one_letter_code
_entity_poly.pdbx_strand_id
1 'polypeptide(L)'
;MTRKNRFILSAFVIIAIAGAIIWFSQRKIKKLEVVNVKQEVPVDSTAILWYKNSIIYSLDVEVFKDSDADGTGDFKGLISKLPYLDSLGITAIWLSPFNPTPNKDDGYDITDYYDVDKRLGSLTDFDAFVAAAKKDSLKVIMDLVVNHTSNEISWFKEAEKDTTSVYHNWYLWSKEQPENYDTGMIFPGVQTETWTFDTIAKEYYYHRFYDFQPDLNMQYLPVQREVKKIMKFWLDRGVNGFRLDAVPFIIEVPEKKGEKFEHQFNLLTEMREYVASIDKEAIILGEANVAPSETKNYFGEEEDRMHMMFNFYVNQHMFYALATGEAKPLANALQSTKDIPKEAEWGQFLRNHDEVDLGRLTEKERNTVYKKFGPRKYMQLYDRGIRRRLAPMLNNNIDHLKLAYSLLFSLPSTPVMRYGDEIGMGDNLKLKERLAVRTPMQWDDSKNAGFSTSDTVVRPVINSYPYGYDRVNVKDEKQDSTSFLNWNIKMVALRKECPEISFGQWEILDSNSDQCLAIHYQWEDQELLVVHNLSDEDQEVSVAAENLKKGKLKNLENQKNI
;
A
#
# COMPACT_ATOMS: atom_id res chain seq x y z
N MET A 1 9.58 21.88 54.40
CA MET A 1 9.27 21.30 53.09
C MET A 1 7.91 20.66 53.17
N THR A 2 6.93 21.23 52.52
CA THR A 2 5.52 20.83 52.65
C THR A 2 5.25 19.57 51.80
N ARG A 3 4.29 18.77 52.22
CA ARG A 3 3.85 17.52 51.59
C ARG A 3 3.63 17.63 50.03
N LYS A 4 3.39 18.81 49.51
CA LYS A 4 3.25 19.09 48.06
C LYS A 4 4.53 18.86 47.26
N ASN A 5 5.71 19.16 47.82
CA ASN A 5 6.97 19.03 47.08
C ASN A 5 7.51 17.58 47.00
N ARG A 6 7.01 16.66 47.83
CA ARG A 6 7.33 15.25 47.73
C ARG A 6 6.57 14.52 46.60
N PHE A 7 5.36 15.02 46.28
CA PHE A 7 4.58 14.45 45.17
C PHE A 7 5.10 14.85 43.80
N ILE A 8 5.70 16.01 43.64
CA ILE A 8 6.25 16.50 42.37
C ILE A 8 7.59 15.77 42.04
N LEU A 9 8.41 15.46 43.04
CA LEU A 9 9.69 14.75 42.81
C LEU A 9 9.49 13.25 42.50
N SER A 10 8.44 12.63 43.06
CA SER A 10 8.08 11.23 42.76
C SER A 10 7.47 11.08 41.35
N ALA A 11 6.88 12.14 40.79
CA ALA A 11 6.30 12.14 39.45
C ALA A 11 7.37 12.14 38.34
N PHE A 12 8.55 12.72 38.58
CA PHE A 12 9.63 12.79 37.60
C PHE A 12 10.50 11.53 37.53
N VAL A 13 10.55 10.74 38.58
CA VAL A 13 11.39 9.52 38.65
C VAL A 13 10.65 8.28 38.13
N ILE A 14 9.32 8.30 38.05
CA ILE A 14 8.50 7.19 37.56
C ILE A 14 8.31 7.24 36.04
N ILE A 15 8.53 8.40 35.39
CA ILE A 15 8.43 8.59 33.93
C ILE A 15 9.55 7.87 33.17
N ALA A 16 10.65 7.50 33.82
CA ALA A 16 11.80 6.82 33.21
C ALA A 16 11.74 5.28 33.24
N ILE A 17 10.74 4.67 33.91
CA ILE A 17 10.74 3.23 34.20
C ILE A 17 9.48 2.48 33.72
N ALA A 18 8.42 3.17 33.32
CA ALA A 18 7.22 2.54 32.77
C ALA A 18 6.49 3.52 31.86
N GLY A 19 6.90 3.60 30.62
CA GLY A 19 6.26 4.44 29.62
C GLY A 19 5.05 3.76 29.00
N ALA A 20 3.91 3.69 29.69
CA ALA A 20 2.65 3.44 28.98
C ALA A 20 2.21 4.72 28.29
N ILE A 21 2.20 4.70 26.96
CA ILE A 21 1.90 5.83 26.11
C ILE A 21 0.57 5.55 25.42
N ILE A 22 -0.37 6.50 25.44
CA ILE A 22 -1.67 6.34 24.80
C ILE A 22 -1.76 7.22 23.55
N TRP A 23 -2.14 6.61 22.45
CA TRP A 23 -2.47 7.26 21.20
C TRP A 23 -4.00 7.24 20.98
N PHE A 24 -4.60 8.40 20.88
CA PHE A 24 -6.03 8.54 20.62
C PHE A 24 -6.29 8.93 19.17
N SER A 25 -7.29 8.32 18.57
CA SER A 25 -7.92 8.89 17.40
C SER A 25 -8.70 10.14 17.84
N GLN A 26 -8.86 11.12 16.96
CA GLN A 26 -9.44 12.44 17.26
C GLN A 26 -10.92 12.44 17.67
N ARG A 27 -11.59 11.28 17.67
CA ARG A 27 -12.93 11.17 18.27
C ARG A 27 -12.78 10.98 19.77
N LYS A 28 -13.34 11.90 20.52
CA LYS A 28 -13.11 12.07 21.96
C LYS A 28 -13.45 10.83 22.76
N ILE A 29 -12.44 10.25 23.41
CA ILE A 29 -12.66 9.36 24.54
C ILE A 29 -12.78 10.25 25.78
N LYS A 30 -13.97 10.27 26.39
CA LYS A 30 -14.24 11.12 27.57
C LYS A 30 -13.54 10.61 28.83
N LYS A 31 -13.38 9.29 28.93
CA LYS A 31 -12.73 8.63 30.07
C LYS A 31 -12.17 7.29 29.64
N LEU A 32 -10.94 7.01 30.00
CA LEU A 32 -10.29 5.71 29.87
C LEU A 32 -10.00 5.16 31.26
N GLU A 33 -10.48 3.95 31.55
CA GLU A 33 -10.19 3.22 32.79
C GLU A 33 -9.47 1.93 32.45
N VAL A 34 -8.23 1.77 32.98
CA VAL A 34 -7.38 0.60 32.74
C VAL A 34 -7.42 -0.30 33.98
N VAL A 35 -7.84 -1.54 33.77
CA VAL A 35 -7.91 -2.58 34.81
C VAL A 35 -6.77 -3.58 34.62
N ASN A 36 -5.84 -3.67 35.59
CA ASN A 36 -4.65 -4.54 35.53
C ASN A 36 -4.94 -6.00 35.91
N VAL A 37 -4.47 -6.93 35.05
CA VAL A 37 -4.38 -8.37 35.33
C VAL A 37 -2.94 -8.85 35.00
N LYS A 38 -2.33 -9.72 35.83
CA LYS A 38 -0.88 -10.01 35.75
C LYS A 38 -0.54 -11.20 34.86
N GLN A 39 0.41 -11.04 33.91
CA GLN A 39 1.29 -12.13 33.43
C GLN A 39 2.61 -11.55 32.86
N GLU A 40 3.74 -12.26 33.00
CA GLU A 40 5.06 -11.83 32.50
C GLU A 40 5.34 -12.48 31.13
N VAL A 41 5.72 -11.69 30.13
CA VAL A 41 6.12 -12.17 28.79
C VAL A 41 7.59 -11.83 28.54
N PRO A 42 8.43 -12.75 28.02
CA PRO A 42 9.84 -12.48 27.71
C PRO A 42 10.02 -11.59 26.48
N VAL A 43 10.93 -10.64 26.57
CA VAL A 43 11.31 -9.74 25.46
C VAL A 43 12.52 -10.30 24.72
N ASP A 44 12.43 -10.47 23.41
CA ASP A 44 13.55 -10.85 22.54
C ASP A 44 13.92 -9.70 21.60
N SER A 45 15.21 -9.34 21.51
CA SER A 45 15.70 -8.23 20.67
C SER A 45 15.90 -8.69 19.23
N THR A 46 15.17 -8.09 18.29
CA THR A 46 15.33 -8.36 16.86
C THR A 46 16.22 -7.35 16.17
N ALA A 47 16.94 -7.76 15.13
CA ALA A 47 17.66 -6.85 14.25
C ALA A 47 16.67 -5.84 13.64
N ILE A 48 17.07 -4.56 13.59
CA ILE A 48 16.23 -3.50 13.00
C ILE A 48 16.25 -3.65 11.47
N LEU A 49 15.08 -3.97 10.90
CA LEU A 49 14.88 -4.08 9.46
C LEU A 49 14.23 -2.78 8.96
N TRP A 50 14.85 -2.11 7.99
CA TRP A 50 14.43 -0.77 7.58
C TRP A 50 12.96 -0.69 7.14
N TYR A 51 12.46 -1.71 6.46
CA TYR A 51 11.08 -1.73 5.95
C TYR A 51 10.03 -1.84 7.06
N LYS A 52 10.35 -2.39 8.23
CA LYS A 52 9.42 -2.49 9.37
C LYS A 52 9.09 -1.13 9.98
N ASN A 53 10.06 -0.21 9.99
CA ASN A 53 9.87 1.14 10.53
C ASN A 53 9.80 2.21 9.42
N SER A 54 9.44 1.81 8.22
CA SER A 54 9.29 2.74 7.11
C SER A 54 7.92 3.43 7.09
N ILE A 55 7.90 4.58 6.44
CA ILE A 55 6.70 5.25 5.95
C ILE A 55 6.83 5.24 4.43
N ILE A 56 6.07 4.37 3.77
CA ILE A 56 6.13 4.20 2.31
C ILE A 56 5.13 5.16 1.65
N TYR A 57 5.58 5.85 0.61
CA TYR A 57 4.73 6.76 -0.18
C TYR A 57 4.63 6.27 -1.61
N SER A 58 3.44 5.89 -2.03
CA SER A 58 3.13 5.40 -3.38
C SER A 58 2.77 6.56 -4.30
N LEU A 59 3.43 6.64 -5.45
CA LEU A 59 3.16 7.67 -6.45
C LEU A 59 3.34 7.17 -7.89
N ASP A 60 2.64 7.84 -8.81
CA ASP A 60 2.79 7.69 -10.25
C ASP A 60 3.56 8.91 -10.78
N VAL A 61 4.73 8.68 -11.38
CA VAL A 61 5.59 9.77 -11.91
C VAL A 61 4.82 10.64 -12.90
N GLU A 62 4.02 10.01 -13.78
CA GLU A 62 3.24 10.62 -14.85
C GLU A 62 2.30 11.75 -14.38
N VAL A 63 1.81 11.68 -13.12
CA VAL A 63 0.85 12.63 -12.56
C VAL A 63 1.34 13.35 -11.31
N PHE A 64 2.61 13.22 -10.97
CA PHE A 64 3.13 13.81 -9.74
C PHE A 64 3.62 15.24 -9.94
N LYS A 65 4.55 15.49 -10.88
CA LYS A 65 5.03 16.84 -11.23
C LYS A 65 5.69 16.86 -12.61
N ASP A 66 5.20 17.73 -13.48
CA ASP A 66 5.78 18.07 -14.77
C ASP A 66 6.83 19.19 -14.61
N SER A 67 8.04 18.98 -15.13
CA SER A 67 9.14 19.93 -15.07
C SER A 67 9.43 20.66 -16.37
N ASP A 68 9.00 20.13 -17.54
CA ASP A 68 9.34 20.65 -18.87
C ASP A 68 8.15 21.22 -19.65
N ALA A 69 6.96 21.20 -19.04
CA ALA A 69 5.73 21.77 -19.58
C ALA A 69 5.16 21.00 -20.79
N ASP A 70 5.41 19.70 -20.89
CA ASP A 70 4.78 18.84 -21.88
C ASP A 70 3.37 18.35 -21.45
N GLY A 71 3.05 18.48 -20.18
CA GLY A 71 1.77 18.10 -19.58
C GLY A 71 1.79 16.73 -18.90
N THR A 72 2.94 16.07 -18.87
CA THR A 72 3.19 14.78 -18.23
C THR A 72 4.20 14.97 -17.11
N GLY A 73 4.01 14.32 -15.97
CA GLY A 73 5.01 14.32 -14.90
C GLY A 73 6.25 13.53 -15.28
N ASP A 74 7.39 13.92 -14.74
CA ASP A 74 8.69 13.38 -15.10
C ASP A 74 9.62 13.24 -13.87
N PHE A 75 10.75 12.52 -14.03
CA PHE A 75 11.70 12.30 -12.95
C PHE A 75 12.36 13.59 -12.43
N LYS A 76 12.56 14.61 -13.27
CA LYS A 76 13.09 15.92 -12.83
C LYS A 76 12.07 16.65 -11.97
N GLY A 77 10.79 16.57 -12.36
CA GLY A 77 9.68 17.05 -11.55
C GLY A 77 9.61 16.35 -10.20
N LEU A 78 9.74 15.02 -10.18
CA LEU A 78 9.79 14.24 -8.95
C LEU A 78 10.98 14.66 -8.06
N ILE A 79 12.18 14.81 -8.63
CA ILE A 79 13.36 15.32 -7.89
C ILE A 79 13.05 16.66 -7.23
N SER A 80 12.37 17.57 -7.93
CA SER A 80 12.01 18.89 -7.40
C SER A 80 11.07 18.82 -6.17
N LYS A 81 10.41 17.68 -5.96
CA LYS A 81 9.46 17.44 -4.87
C LYS A 81 9.99 16.53 -3.75
N LEU A 82 11.22 16.03 -3.84
CA LEU A 82 11.85 15.29 -2.73
C LEU A 82 11.86 16.08 -1.40
N PRO A 83 12.13 17.40 -1.37
CA PRO A 83 12.02 18.17 -0.12
C PRO A 83 10.60 18.19 0.49
N TYR A 84 9.56 18.02 -0.31
CA TYR A 84 8.20 17.85 0.22
C TYR A 84 8.06 16.50 0.91
N LEU A 85 8.50 15.42 0.27
CA LEU A 85 8.43 14.07 0.82
C LEU A 85 9.26 13.94 2.12
N ASP A 86 10.45 14.54 2.15
CA ASP A 86 11.26 14.64 3.37
C ASP A 86 10.51 15.40 4.48
N SER A 87 9.91 16.58 4.16
CA SER A 87 9.13 17.35 5.12
C SER A 87 7.88 16.62 5.65
N LEU A 88 7.32 15.69 4.87
CA LEU A 88 6.24 14.80 5.29
C LEU A 88 6.75 13.65 6.17
N GLY A 89 8.06 13.39 6.18
CA GLY A 89 8.71 12.34 6.95
C GLY A 89 8.73 10.97 6.28
N ILE A 90 8.54 10.92 4.97
CA ILE A 90 8.62 9.69 4.16
C ILE A 90 10.02 9.09 4.24
N THR A 91 10.11 7.77 4.27
CA THR A 91 11.38 7.03 4.32
C THR A 91 11.59 6.12 3.11
N ALA A 92 10.52 5.80 2.39
CA ALA A 92 10.59 5.02 1.16
C ALA A 92 9.55 5.49 0.14
N ILE A 93 9.92 5.51 -1.13
CA ILE A 93 9.04 5.84 -2.25
C ILE A 93 8.77 4.55 -3.02
N TRP A 94 7.49 4.23 -3.23
CA TRP A 94 7.06 3.19 -4.16
C TRP A 94 6.58 3.85 -5.45
N LEU A 95 7.31 3.61 -6.54
CA LEU A 95 7.00 4.07 -7.89
C LEU A 95 6.11 3.05 -8.61
N SER A 96 4.94 3.49 -9.09
CA SER A 96 4.16 2.74 -10.09
C SER A 96 5.00 2.54 -11.38
N PRO A 97 4.62 1.62 -12.29
CA PRO A 97 5.42 1.34 -13.49
C PRO A 97 5.77 2.59 -14.28
N PHE A 98 7.02 2.71 -14.65
CA PHE A 98 7.57 3.84 -15.41
C PHE A 98 8.38 3.40 -16.64
N ASN A 99 8.33 2.10 -16.95
CA ASN A 99 8.95 1.53 -18.14
C ASN A 99 8.20 1.93 -19.41
N PRO A 100 8.84 1.86 -20.60
CA PRO A 100 8.18 2.07 -21.86
C PRO A 100 6.91 1.23 -22.03
N THR A 101 5.82 1.87 -22.44
CA THR A 101 4.49 1.28 -22.53
C THR A 101 3.65 1.96 -23.61
N PRO A 102 2.71 1.26 -24.28
CA PRO A 102 1.65 1.88 -25.05
C PRO A 102 0.61 2.60 -24.18
N ASN A 103 0.70 2.47 -22.87
CA ASN A 103 -0.15 3.11 -21.85
C ASN A 103 -1.63 2.74 -21.97
N LYS A 104 -1.92 1.48 -22.33
CA LYS A 104 -3.30 0.96 -22.38
C LYS A 104 -3.83 0.63 -20.98
N ASP A 105 -2.94 0.27 -20.05
CA ASP A 105 -3.22 0.00 -18.63
C ASP A 105 -2.28 0.80 -17.71
N ASP A 106 -2.08 2.08 -18.03
CA ASP A 106 -1.41 3.04 -17.15
C ASP A 106 0.00 2.60 -16.69
N GLY A 107 0.78 2.00 -17.61
CA GLY A 107 2.14 1.53 -17.38
C GLY A 107 2.26 0.03 -17.09
N TYR A 108 1.18 -0.66 -16.76
CA TYR A 108 1.20 -2.11 -16.49
C TYR A 108 1.30 -2.99 -17.76
N ASP A 109 1.33 -2.41 -18.95
CA ASP A 109 1.54 -3.05 -20.24
C ASP A 109 2.93 -2.70 -20.80
N ILE A 110 3.99 -3.30 -20.23
CA ILE A 110 5.40 -2.96 -20.49
C ILE A 110 5.88 -3.50 -21.85
N THR A 111 6.59 -2.64 -22.60
CA THR A 111 7.23 -3.00 -23.89
C THR A 111 8.75 -3.09 -23.84
N ASP A 112 9.38 -2.53 -22.81
CA ASP A 112 10.82 -2.63 -22.55
C ASP A 112 11.10 -2.54 -21.05
N TYR A 113 11.69 -3.58 -20.47
CA TYR A 113 12.01 -3.66 -19.04
C TYR A 113 13.32 -2.95 -18.66
N TYR A 114 14.09 -2.49 -19.64
CA TYR A 114 15.45 -1.99 -19.45
C TYR A 114 15.58 -0.48 -19.70
N ASP A 115 14.46 0.22 -19.89
CA ASP A 115 14.46 1.66 -20.14
C ASP A 115 13.34 2.36 -19.34
N VAL A 116 13.39 3.68 -19.35
CA VAL A 116 12.37 4.58 -18.82
C VAL A 116 11.49 5.04 -19.97
N ASP A 117 10.17 5.13 -19.75
CA ASP A 117 9.26 5.73 -20.71
C ASP A 117 9.70 7.17 -21.03
N LYS A 118 9.87 7.46 -22.31
CA LYS A 118 10.38 8.77 -22.81
C LYS A 118 9.54 9.97 -22.37
N ARG A 119 8.26 9.74 -22.07
CA ARG A 119 7.38 10.76 -21.51
C ARG A 119 7.78 11.17 -20.08
N LEU A 120 8.40 10.25 -19.35
CA LEU A 120 8.79 10.42 -17.93
C LEU A 120 10.26 10.81 -17.76
N GLY A 121 11.04 10.75 -18.85
CA GLY A 121 12.47 11.08 -18.87
C GLY A 121 13.33 10.01 -19.51
N SER A 122 14.53 9.83 -18.98
CA SER A 122 15.54 8.88 -19.45
C SER A 122 16.12 8.07 -18.28
N LEU A 123 16.90 7.01 -18.59
CA LEU A 123 17.68 6.29 -17.58
C LEU A 123 18.62 7.22 -16.79
N THR A 124 19.17 8.27 -17.44
CA THR A 124 20.01 9.27 -16.77
C THR A 124 19.20 10.09 -15.75
N ASP A 125 17.95 10.44 -16.07
CA ASP A 125 17.07 11.17 -15.16
C ASP A 125 16.63 10.28 -13.99
N PHE A 126 16.39 8.99 -14.24
CA PHE A 126 16.15 8.00 -13.19
C PHE A 126 17.36 7.83 -12.27
N ASP A 127 18.57 7.66 -12.83
CA ASP A 127 19.82 7.57 -12.03
C ASP A 127 20.01 8.82 -11.16
N ALA A 128 19.71 10.00 -11.71
CA ALA A 128 19.75 11.27 -10.95
C ALA A 128 18.70 11.28 -9.82
N PHE A 129 17.49 10.77 -10.07
CA PHE A 129 16.46 10.63 -9.04
C PHE A 129 16.92 9.70 -7.92
N VAL A 130 17.43 8.51 -8.24
CA VAL A 130 17.92 7.55 -7.22
C VAL A 130 19.06 8.15 -6.41
N ALA A 131 19.99 8.86 -7.05
CA ALA A 131 21.09 9.55 -6.36
C ALA A 131 20.57 10.64 -5.41
N ALA A 132 19.54 11.42 -5.82
CA ALA A 132 18.91 12.43 -4.99
C ALA A 132 18.15 11.80 -3.81
N ALA A 133 17.35 10.77 -4.05
CA ALA A 133 16.64 10.02 -3.02
C ALA A 133 17.61 9.44 -1.97
N LYS A 134 18.70 8.83 -2.42
CA LYS A 134 19.75 8.30 -1.53
C LYS A 134 20.40 9.37 -0.67
N LYS A 135 20.63 10.58 -1.22
CA LYS A 135 21.18 11.72 -0.46
C LYS A 135 20.25 12.12 0.68
N ASP A 136 18.95 12.05 0.47
CA ASP A 136 17.93 12.37 1.47
C ASP A 136 17.53 11.13 2.31
N SER A 137 18.31 10.03 2.24
CA SER A 137 18.09 8.77 2.96
C SER A 137 16.75 8.08 2.62
N LEU A 138 16.17 8.37 1.46
CA LEU A 138 14.96 7.74 0.96
C LEU A 138 15.29 6.44 0.23
N LYS A 139 14.60 5.37 0.57
CA LYS A 139 14.63 4.10 -0.16
C LYS A 139 13.71 4.18 -1.38
N VAL A 140 14.07 3.50 -2.47
CA VAL A 140 13.28 3.43 -3.70
C VAL A 140 12.82 2.01 -3.95
N ILE A 141 11.51 1.80 -4.02
CA ILE A 141 10.85 0.56 -4.39
C ILE A 141 10.21 0.78 -5.76
N MET A 142 10.49 -0.08 -6.74
CA MET A 142 9.82 -0.01 -8.03
C MET A 142 8.82 -1.15 -8.21
N ASP A 143 7.81 -0.90 -9.02
CA ASP A 143 6.86 -1.93 -9.44
C ASP A 143 7.53 -2.91 -10.41
N LEU A 144 7.42 -4.21 -10.15
CA LEU A 144 7.97 -5.28 -10.98
C LEU A 144 6.81 -6.09 -11.56
N VAL A 145 6.41 -5.75 -12.78
CA VAL A 145 5.31 -6.38 -13.52
C VAL A 145 5.87 -7.49 -14.38
N VAL A 146 5.88 -8.72 -13.87
CA VAL A 146 6.47 -9.89 -14.56
C VAL A 146 5.49 -11.06 -14.70
N ASN A 147 4.21 -10.85 -14.38
CA ASN A 147 3.18 -11.82 -14.73
C ASN A 147 2.91 -11.81 -16.23
N HIS A 148 2.92 -10.66 -16.85
CA HIS A 148 2.57 -10.44 -18.25
C HIS A 148 3.43 -9.34 -18.88
N THR A 149 3.34 -9.18 -20.17
CA THR A 149 3.94 -8.07 -20.93
C THR A 149 2.87 -7.37 -21.74
N SER A 150 3.20 -6.23 -22.35
CA SER A 150 2.37 -5.73 -23.47
C SER A 150 2.45 -6.72 -24.65
N ASN A 151 1.36 -6.85 -25.40
CA ASN A 151 1.39 -7.54 -26.68
C ASN A 151 2.17 -6.76 -27.77
N GLU A 152 2.66 -5.56 -27.45
CA GLU A 152 3.53 -4.76 -28.31
C GLU A 152 5.03 -4.94 -28.04
N ILE A 153 5.41 -5.70 -27.01
CA ILE A 153 6.80 -6.02 -26.72
C ILE A 153 7.43 -6.86 -27.86
N SER A 154 8.72 -6.64 -28.12
CA SER A 154 9.44 -7.38 -29.17
C SER A 154 9.38 -8.91 -28.99
N TRP A 155 9.38 -9.39 -27.76
CA TRP A 155 9.29 -10.81 -27.42
C TRP A 155 7.97 -11.43 -27.90
N PHE A 156 6.83 -10.78 -27.64
CA PHE A 156 5.53 -11.26 -28.09
C PHE A 156 5.40 -11.14 -29.61
N LYS A 157 5.86 -10.02 -30.19
CA LYS A 157 5.86 -9.81 -31.65
C LYS A 157 6.69 -10.85 -32.41
N GLU A 158 7.74 -11.37 -31.82
CA GLU A 158 8.53 -12.47 -32.39
C GLU A 158 7.82 -13.82 -32.17
N ALA A 159 7.24 -14.03 -30.97
CA ALA A 159 6.49 -15.23 -30.64
C ALA A 159 5.27 -15.46 -31.54
N GLU A 160 4.52 -14.40 -31.89
CA GLU A 160 3.36 -14.50 -32.79
C GLU A 160 3.73 -14.78 -34.26
N LYS A 161 4.91 -14.31 -34.71
CA LYS A 161 5.37 -14.45 -36.10
C LYS A 161 5.98 -15.80 -36.39
N ASP A 162 6.71 -16.38 -35.44
CA ASP A 162 7.44 -17.62 -35.60
C ASP A 162 7.24 -18.56 -34.42
N THR A 163 6.38 -19.56 -34.59
CA THR A 163 6.09 -20.58 -33.56
C THR A 163 7.30 -21.47 -33.23
N THR A 164 8.40 -21.34 -33.98
CA THR A 164 9.68 -22.03 -33.71
C THR A 164 10.68 -21.14 -32.96
N SER A 165 10.36 -19.86 -32.81
CA SER A 165 11.16 -18.91 -32.03
C SER A 165 11.27 -19.33 -30.58
N VAL A 166 12.42 -19.01 -29.96
CA VAL A 166 12.60 -19.20 -28.51
C VAL A 166 11.56 -18.42 -27.69
N TYR A 167 11.08 -17.29 -28.21
CA TYR A 167 10.09 -16.45 -27.57
C TYR A 167 8.67 -17.03 -27.61
N HIS A 168 8.38 -17.98 -28.51
CA HIS A 168 7.06 -18.60 -28.53
C HIS A 168 6.76 -19.30 -27.19
N ASN A 169 7.72 -20.03 -26.62
CA ASN A 169 7.59 -20.69 -25.33
C ASN A 169 7.62 -19.71 -24.12
N TRP A 170 7.85 -18.42 -24.35
CA TRP A 170 7.79 -17.40 -23.29
C TRP A 170 6.36 -17.09 -22.88
N TYR A 171 5.39 -17.46 -23.72
CA TYR A 171 3.95 -17.26 -23.50
C TYR A 171 3.23 -18.60 -23.53
N LEU A 172 1.98 -18.60 -23.10
CA LEU A 172 1.15 -19.78 -23.07
C LEU A 172 0.24 -19.79 -24.29
N TRP A 173 0.34 -20.82 -25.13
CA TRP A 173 -0.40 -20.96 -26.38
C TRP A 173 -1.23 -22.24 -26.43
N SER A 174 -2.34 -22.20 -27.15
CA SER A 174 -3.20 -23.34 -27.47
C SER A 174 -3.64 -23.28 -28.93
N LYS A 175 -3.54 -24.40 -29.64
CA LYS A 175 -4.00 -24.52 -31.04
C LYS A 175 -5.53 -24.51 -31.16
N GLU A 176 -6.20 -25.01 -30.14
CA GLU A 176 -7.66 -25.06 -30.06
C GLU A 176 -8.11 -24.11 -28.94
N GLN A 177 -9.34 -23.59 -29.07
CA GLN A 177 -9.91 -22.77 -28.01
C GLN A 177 -10.08 -23.62 -26.74
N PRO A 178 -9.46 -23.23 -25.62
CA PRO A 178 -9.61 -23.96 -24.36
C PRO A 178 -11.06 -23.94 -23.86
N GLU A 179 -11.49 -25.02 -23.21
CA GLU A 179 -12.87 -25.12 -22.68
C GLU A 179 -13.17 -24.06 -21.60
N ASN A 180 -12.13 -23.58 -20.91
CA ASN A 180 -12.20 -22.57 -19.83
C ASN A 180 -11.79 -21.17 -20.28
N TYR A 181 -11.86 -20.87 -21.58
CA TYR A 181 -11.39 -19.61 -22.18
C TYR A 181 -12.04 -18.35 -21.59
N ASP A 182 -13.24 -18.47 -21.01
CA ASP A 182 -14.05 -17.40 -20.44
C ASP A 182 -14.14 -17.46 -18.90
N THR A 183 -13.18 -18.13 -18.25
CA THR A 183 -13.14 -18.27 -16.78
C THR A 183 -11.91 -17.61 -16.16
N GLY A 184 -11.98 -17.28 -14.87
CA GLY A 184 -10.83 -16.76 -14.11
C GLY A 184 -10.49 -15.29 -14.38
N MET A 185 -11.38 -14.53 -14.98
CA MET A 185 -11.21 -13.10 -15.27
C MET A 185 -11.04 -12.29 -13.98
N ILE A 186 -10.09 -11.36 -14.01
CA ILE A 186 -9.79 -10.46 -12.88
C ILE A 186 -10.69 -9.22 -12.92
N PHE A 187 -11.14 -8.80 -14.09
CA PHE A 187 -11.94 -7.59 -14.28
C PHE A 187 -13.38 -7.91 -14.77
N PRO A 188 -14.23 -8.49 -13.89
CA PRO A 188 -15.62 -8.77 -14.26
C PRO A 188 -16.35 -7.53 -14.80
N GLY A 189 -17.09 -7.72 -15.89
CA GLY A 189 -17.82 -6.64 -16.57
C GLY A 189 -16.97 -5.80 -17.53
N VAL A 190 -15.65 -6.05 -17.63
CA VAL A 190 -14.73 -5.45 -18.60
C VAL A 190 -14.09 -6.52 -19.47
N GLN A 191 -13.49 -7.55 -18.83
CA GLN A 191 -13.02 -8.74 -19.54
C GLN A 191 -14.18 -9.69 -19.90
N THR A 192 -14.03 -10.38 -21.02
CA THR A 192 -14.97 -11.40 -21.50
C THR A 192 -14.31 -12.78 -21.63
N GLU A 193 -13.00 -12.84 -21.66
CA GLU A 193 -12.20 -14.04 -21.86
C GLU A 193 -10.81 -13.93 -21.24
N THR A 194 -10.12 -15.07 -21.11
CA THR A 194 -8.72 -15.18 -20.67
C THR A 194 -7.83 -15.85 -21.72
N TRP A 195 -8.41 -16.19 -22.87
CA TRP A 195 -7.68 -16.70 -24.04
C TRP A 195 -8.18 -16.01 -25.30
N THR A 196 -7.28 -15.33 -25.99
CA THR A 196 -7.61 -14.60 -27.23
C THR A 196 -6.92 -15.24 -28.43
N PHE A 197 -7.66 -15.39 -29.54
CA PHE A 197 -7.11 -15.94 -30.79
C PHE A 197 -6.20 -14.92 -31.49
N ASP A 198 -4.93 -15.30 -31.64
CA ASP A 198 -3.97 -14.54 -32.41
C ASP A 198 -4.05 -14.89 -33.91
N THR A 199 -4.27 -13.87 -34.74
CA THR A 199 -4.45 -14.07 -36.19
C THR A 199 -3.16 -14.30 -36.94
N ILE A 200 -2.00 -14.01 -36.36
CA ILE A 200 -0.67 -14.21 -36.95
C ILE A 200 -0.17 -15.61 -36.62
N ALA A 201 -0.09 -15.97 -35.34
CA ALA A 201 0.31 -17.29 -34.87
C ALA A 201 -0.70 -18.39 -35.25
N LYS A 202 -1.98 -18.06 -35.46
CA LYS A 202 -3.11 -18.99 -35.63
C LYS A 202 -3.34 -19.90 -34.43
N GLU A 203 -3.02 -19.40 -33.25
CA GLU A 203 -3.19 -20.07 -31.96
C GLU A 203 -3.84 -19.11 -30.98
N TYR A 204 -4.37 -19.61 -29.86
CA TYR A 204 -4.87 -18.83 -28.74
C TYR A 204 -3.73 -18.58 -27.75
N TYR A 205 -3.55 -17.33 -27.30
CA TYR A 205 -2.64 -17.02 -26.19
C TYR A 205 -3.42 -16.74 -24.91
N TYR A 206 -2.81 -17.06 -23.79
CA TYR A 206 -3.38 -16.83 -22.46
C TYR A 206 -3.08 -15.42 -21.96
N HIS A 207 -4.06 -14.82 -21.30
CA HIS A 207 -3.92 -13.55 -20.57
C HIS A 207 -4.82 -13.54 -19.34
N ARG A 208 -4.27 -13.40 -18.17
CA ARG A 208 -5.05 -13.32 -16.93
C ARG A 208 -5.80 -12.00 -16.82
N PHE A 209 -5.21 -10.92 -17.35
CA PHE A 209 -5.72 -9.55 -17.34
C PHE A 209 -6.32 -9.19 -18.70
N TYR A 210 -6.00 -8.04 -19.28
CA TYR A 210 -6.54 -7.63 -20.58
C TYR A 210 -5.93 -8.43 -21.74
N ASP A 211 -6.64 -8.48 -22.85
CA ASP A 211 -6.20 -9.16 -24.07
C ASP A 211 -4.87 -8.63 -24.64
N PHE A 212 -4.53 -7.38 -24.35
CA PHE A 212 -3.24 -6.80 -24.72
C PHE A 212 -2.10 -7.07 -23.72
N GLN A 213 -2.35 -7.91 -22.71
CA GLN A 213 -1.39 -8.28 -21.64
C GLN A 213 -1.17 -9.80 -21.62
N PRO A 214 -0.49 -10.40 -22.63
CA PRO A 214 -0.22 -11.84 -22.66
C PRO A 214 0.64 -12.26 -21.47
N ASP A 215 0.23 -13.32 -20.77
CA ASP A 215 0.93 -13.85 -19.60
C ASP A 215 2.25 -14.53 -19.99
N LEU A 216 3.30 -14.23 -19.23
CA LEU A 216 4.59 -14.90 -19.34
C LEU A 216 4.52 -16.33 -18.78
N ASN A 217 5.14 -17.26 -19.47
CA ASN A 217 5.27 -18.65 -19.03
C ASN A 217 6.37 -18.76 -17.96
N MET A 218 6.02 -18.54 -16.70
CA MET A 218 6.96 -18.63 -15.57
C MET A 218 7.45 -20.05 -15.28
N GLN A 219 6.90 -21.10 -15.97
CA GLN A 219 7.42 -22.45 -15.95
C GLN A 219 8.64 -22.62 -16.86
N TYR A 220 8.89 -21.69 -17.77
CA TYR A 220 9.97 -21.76 -18.72
C TYR A 220 11.23 -21.08 -18.18
N LEU A 221 12.28 -21.84 -17.89
CA LEU A 221 13.54 -21.34 -17.29
C LEU A 221 14.14 -20.10 -17.97
N PRO A 222 14.11 -19.94 -19.31
CA PRO A 222 14.57 -18.69 -19.93
C PRO A 222 13.82 -17.46 -19.48
N VAL A 223 12.49 -17.53 -19.22
CA VAL A 223 11.68 -16.43 -18.67
C VAL A 223 12.14 -16.11 -17.25
N GLN A 224 12.28 -17.10 -16.39
CA GLN A 224 12.78 -16.89 -15.01
C GLN A 224 14.16 -16.24 -15.00
N ARG A 225 15.05 -16.64 -15.92
CA ARG A 225 16.38 -16.03 -16.06
C ARG A 225 16.29 -14.57 -16.52
N GLU A 226 15.34 -14.26 -17.39
CA GLU A 226 15.14 -12.88 -17.85
C GLU A 226 14.59 -12.00 -16.73
N VAL A 227 13.64 -12.49 -15.95
CA VAL A 227 13.14 -11.79 -14.74
C VAL A 227 14.30 -11.50 -13.78
N LYS A 228 15.20 -12.47 -13.52
CA LYS A 228 16.40 -12.26 -12.70
C LYS A 228 17.33 -11.19 -13.29
N LYS A 229 17.49 -11.10 -14.62
CA LYS A 229 18.27 -10.03 -15.27
C LYS A 229 17.62 -8.65 -15.11
N ILE A 230 16.29 -8.58 -15.25
CA ILE A 230 15.53 -7.34 -15.02
C ILE A 230 15.75 -6.86 -13.57
N MET A 231 15.59 -7.75 -12.59
CA MET A 231 15.83 -7.42 -11.18
C MET A 231 17.25 -6.89 -10.96
N LYS A 232 18.25 -7.60 -11.51
CA LYS A 232 19.66 -7.17 -11.41
C LYS A 232 19.89 -5.79 -12.02
N PHE A 233 19.34 -5.51 -13.20
CA PHE A 233 19.52 -4.25 -13.90
C PHE A 233 19.06 -3.05 -13.06
N TRP A 234 17.94 -3.17 -12.36
CA TRP A 234 17.39 -2.10 -11.52
C TRP A 234 18.07 -2.03 -10.14
N LEU A 235 18.46 -3.16 -9.55
CA LEU A 235 19.26 -3.18 -8.32
C LEU A 235 20.63 -2.53 -8.54
N ASP A 236 21.30 -2.82 -9.65
CA ASP A 236 22.59 -2.18 -10.02
C ASP A 236 22.47 -0.66 -10.17
N ARG A 237 21.26 -0.13 -10.47
CA ARG A 237 20.94 1.30 -10.51
C ARG A 237 20.56 1.90 -9.17
N GLY A 238 20.54 1.10 -8.11
CA GLY A 238 20.32 1.56 -6.73
C GLY A 238 18.87 1.53 -6.25
N VAL A 239 17.97 0.80 -6.93
CA VAL A 239 16.66 0.45 -6.39
C VAL A 239 16.83 -0.40 -5.13
N ASN A 240 16.07 -0.13 -4.08
CA ASN A 240 16.18 -0.81 -2.79
C ASN A 240 15.15 -1.95 -2.62
N GLY A 241 14.39 -2.24 -3.64
CA GLY A 241 13.43 -3.34 -3.63
C GLY A 241 12.38 -3.24 -4.72
N PHE A 242 11.55 -4.26 -4.77
CA PHE A 242 10.49 -4.40 -5.76
C PHE A 242 9.14 -4.57 -5.08
N ARG A 243 8.13 -3.89 -5.59
CA ARG A 243 6.75 -4.31 -5.39
C ARG A 243 6.45 -5.32 -6.50
N LEU A 244 6.33 -6.59 -6.15
CA LEU A 244 6.01 -7.66 -7.10
C LEU A 244 4.50 -7.67 -7.35
N ASP A 245 4.14 -7.32 -8.58
CA ASP A 245 2.76 -7.27 -9.06
C ASP A 245 2.16 -8.67 -9.15
N ALA A 246 0.88 -8.82 -8.82
CA ALA A 246 0.06 -9.99 -9.13
C ALA A 246 0.67 -11.35 -8.72
N VAL A 247 1.33 -11.41 -7.55
CA VAL A 247 2.10 -12.58 -7.07
C VAL A 247 1.37 -13.92 -7.21
N PRO A 248 0.08 -14.07 -6.87
CA PRO A 248 -0.62 -15.34 -7.00
C PRO A 248 -0.60 -15.92 -8.42
N PHE A 249 -0.62 -15.06 -9.44
CA PHE A 249 -0.66 -15.49 -10.84
C PHE A 249 0.72 -15.82 -11.40
N ILE A 250 1.77 -15.14 -10.90
CA ILE A 250 3.17 -15.45 -11.26
C ILE A 250 3.54 -16.90 -10.89
N ILE A 251 3.06 -17.39 -9.76
CA ILE A 251 3.36 -18.73 -9.24
C ILE A 251 2.35 -19.80 -9.68
N GLU A 252 1.30 -19.39 -10.38
CA GLU A 252 0.26 -20.29 -10.88
C GLU A 252 0.81 -21.16 -11.99
N VAL A 253 0.61 -22.48 -11.87
CA VAL A 253 0.90 -23.43 -12.96
C VAL A 253 -0.40 -23.61 -13.73
N PRO A 254 -0.43 -23.27 -15.03
CA PRO A 254 -1.62 -23.46 -15.84
C PRO A 254 -2.04 -24.94 -15.85
N GLU A 255 -3.33 -25.18 -15.64
CA GLU A 255 -3.89 -26.53 -15.65
C GLU A 255 -3.71 -27.20 -17.03
N LYS A 256 -3.03 -28.33 -17.04
CA LYS A 256 -3.18 -29.31 -18.13
C LYS A 256 -4.41 -30.17 -17.81
N LYS A 257 -5.15 -30.56 -18.85
CA LYS A 257 -6.38 -31.34 -18.72
C LYS A 257 -6.20 -32.52 -17.76
N GLY A 258 -6.84 -32.44 -16.57
CA GLY A 258 -6.82 -33.50 -15.55
C GLY A 258 -5.74 -33.38 -14.46
N GLU A 259 -4.93 -32.35 -14.46
CA GLU A 259 -3.97 -32.05 -13.39
C GLU A 259 -4.63 -31.11 -12.36
N LYS A 260 -4.21 -31.23 -11.08
CA LYS A 260 -4.64 -30.28 -10.05
C LYS A 260 -3.85 -28.98 -10.24
N PHE A 261 -4.53 -27.87 -10.01
CA PHE A 261 -3.95 -26.56 -9.90
C PHE A 261 -2.88 -26.55 -8.80
N GLU A 262 -1.67 -26.10 -9.11
CA GLU A 262 -0.53 -26.03 -8.18
C GLU A 262 0.07 -24.63 -8.21
N HIS A 263 0.57 -24.17 -7.06
CA HIS A 263 1.36 -22.96 -6.94
C HIS A 263 2.84 -23.32 -6.75
N GLN A 264 3.71 -22.70 -7.54
CA GLN A 264 5.17 -22.87 -7.43
C GLN A 264 5.79 -21.85 -6.48
N PHE A 265 5.56 -22.01 -5.19
CA PHE A 265 6.10 -21.12 -4.16
C PHE A 265 7.64 -21.05 -4.13
N ASN A 266 8.35 -22.10 -4.57
CA ASN A 266 9.82 -22.09 -4.70
C ASN A 266 10.34 -20.99 -5.62
N LEU A 267 9.54 -20.54 -6.59
CA LEU A 267 9.91 -19.41 -7.45
C LEU A 267 10.11 -18.13 -6.64
N LEU A 268 9.28 -17.91 -5.60
CA LEU A 268 9.42 -16.76 -4.71
C LEU A 268 10.69 -16.84 -3.86
N THR A 269 11.04 -18.06 -3.37
CA THR A 269 12.31 -18.32 -2.68
C THR A 269 13.50 -17.98 -3.58
N GLU A 270 13.50 -18.48 -4.83
CA GLU A 270 14.56 -18.19 -5.79
C GLU A 270 14.70 -16.71 -6.14
N MET A 271 13.59 -15.98 -6.21
CA MET A 271 13.60 -14.52 -6.43
C MET A 271 14.21 -13.80 -5.22
N ARG A 272 13.81 -14.15 -4.00
CA ARG A 272 14.36 -13.58 -2.77
C ARG A 272 15.85 -13.84 -2.63
N GLU A 273 16.29 -15.09 -2.78
CA GLU A 273 17.70 -15.46 -2.74
C GLU A 273 18.52 -14.68 -3.77
N TYR A 274 17.98 -14.54 -4.99
CA TYR A 274 18.65 -13.80 -6.05
C TYR A 274 18.80 -12.32 -5.71
N VAL A 275 17.74 -11.65 -5.22
CA VAL A 275 17.79 -10.25 -4.75
C VAL A 275 18.83 -10.12 -3.65
N ALA A 276 18.79 -10.97 -2.62
CA ALA A 276 19.71 -10.94 -1.49
C ALA A 276 21.18 -11.22 -1.90
N SER A 277 21.40 -11.95 -2.99
CA SER A 277 22.75 -12.18 -3.55
C SER A 277 23.38 -10.93 -4.16
N ILE A 278 22.57 -9.93 -4.55
CA ILE A 278 23.00 -8.66 -5.14
C ILE A 278 23.04 -7.57 -4.06
N ASP A 279 21.93 -7.40 -3.34
CA ASP A 279 21.81 -6.46 -2.23
C ASP A 279 21.02 -7.11 -1.08
N LYS A 280 21.66 -7.33 0.07
CA LYS A 280 21.06 -7.96 1.25
C LYS A 280 20.00 -7.10 1.92
N GLU A 281 20.00 -5.78 1.68
CA GLU A 281 19.01 -4.86 2.21
C GLU A 281 17.81 -4.67 1.28
N ALA A 282 17.88 -5.17 0.04
CA ALA A 282 16.80 -5.05 -0.91
C ALA A 282 15.64 -5.98 -0.56
N ILE A 283 14.41 -5.46 -0.72
CA ILE A 283 13.20 -6.17 -0.33
C ILE A 283 12.33 -6.58 -1.51
N ILE A 284 11.44 -7.54 -1.27
CA ILE A 284 10.31 -7.84 -2.15
C ILE A 284 9.02 -7.63 -1.34
N LEU A 285 8.19 -6.69 -1.81
CA LEU A 285 6.85 -6.40 -1.31
C LEU A 285 5.83 -7.03 -2.26
N GLY A 286 5.13 -8.07 -1.83
CA GLY A 286 4.21 -8.82 -2.69
C GLY A 286 2.80 -8.24 -2.70
N GLU A 287 2.20 -8.16 -3.89
CA GLU A 287 0.77 -7.97 -4.05
C GLU A 287 0.06 -9.33 -4.11
N ALA A 288 -0.56 -9.72 -2.99
CA ALA A 288 -1.33 -10.96 -2.91
C ALA A 288 -2.57 -10.78 -2.02
N ASN A 289 -3.74 -10.68 -2.66
CA ASN A 289 -5.01 -10.67 -1.95
C ASN A 289 -5.48 -12.12 -1.69
N VAL A 290 -4.91 -12.75 -0.67
CA VAL A 290 -5.13 -14.15 -0.30
C VAL A 290 -5.82 -14.28 1.06
N ALA A 291 -6.33 -15.48 1.37
CA ALA A 291 -6.93 -15.75 2.68
C ALA A 291 -5.83 -15.75 3.77
N PRO A 292 -6.14 -15.38 5.02
CA PRO A 292 -5.17 -15.42 6.12
C PRO A 292 -4.48 -16.77 6.29
N SER A 293 -5.19 -17.88 6.04
CA SER A 293 -4.62 -19.23 6.10
C SER A 293 -3.54 -19.54 5.06
N GLU A 294 -3.47 -18.74 3.99
CA GLU A 294 -2.53 -18.93 2.87
C GLU A 294 -1.28 -18.05 3.01
N THR A 295 -1.31 -17.01 3.87
CA THR A 295 -0.26 -15.98 3.94
C THR A 295 1.12 -16.55 4.27
N LYS A 296 1.20 -17.58 5.13
CA LYS A 296 2.47 -18.26 5.44
C LYS A 296 3.17 -18.85 4.21
N ASN A 297 2.40 -19.28 3.21
CA ASN A 297 2.98 -19.80 1.97
C ASN A 297 3.70 -18.71 1.18
N TYR A 298 3.25 -17.46 1.27
CA TYR A 298 3.86 -16.34 0.57
C TYR A 298 5.04 -15.72 1.32
N PHE A 299 5.01 -15.71 2.65
CA PHE A 299 6.17 -15.28 3.46
C PHE A 299 7.26 -16.36 3.52
N GLY A 300 6.88 -17.64 3.40
CA GLY A 300 7.74 -18.79 3.67
C GLY A 300 7.84 -19.11 5.16
N GLU A 301 7.85 -20.40 5.50
CA GLU A 301 7.95 -20.84 6.91
C GLU A 301 9.32 -20.48 7.53
N GLU A 302 10.37 -20.43 6.71
CA GLU A 302 11.74 -20.07 7.06
C GLU A 302 12.09 -18.61 6.69
N GLU A 303 11.08 -17.75 6.49
CA GLU A 303 11.27 -16.35 6.10
C GLU A 303 12.00 -16.20 4.75
N ASP A 304 11.81 -17.16 3.85
CA ASP A 304 12.60 -17.36 2.64
C ASP A 304 11.92 -16.85 1.35
N ARG A 305 10.73 -16.17 1.46
CA ARG A 305 9.96 -15.69 0.31
C ARG A 305 9.75 -14.18 0.33
N MET A 306 8.53 -13.68 0.51
CA MET A 306 8.26 -12.23 0.56
C MET A 306 8.79 -11.61 1.87
N HIS A 307 9.43 -10.44 1.77
CA HIS A 307 9.77 -9.63 2.94
C HIS A 307 8.53 -8.95 3.50
N MET A 308 7.71 -8.43 2.58
CA MET A 308 6.47 -7.72 2.89
C MET A 308 5.34 -8.19 1.97
N MET A 309 4.12 -8.04 2.47
CA MET A 309 2.90 -8.19 1.65
C MET A 309 1.91 -7.09 2.02
N PHE A 310 1.11 -6.64 1.05
CA PHE A 310 -0.02 -5.78 1.35
C PHE A 310 -1.10 -6.53 2.12
N ASN A 311 -1.56 -5.97 3.24
CA ASN A 311 -2.62 -6.56 4.05
C ASN A 311 -4.01 -6.19 3.52
N PHE A 312 -4.40 -6.78 2.39
CA PHE A 312 -5.73 -6.59 1.81
C PHE A 312 -6.85 -7.06 2.73
N TYR A 313 -6.61 -8.12 3.51
CA TYR A 313 -7.64 -8.66 4.41
C TYR A 313 -7.99 -7.66 5.52
N VAL A 314 -7.00 -7.08 6.16
CA VAL A 314 -7.21 -6.02 7.17
C VAL A 314 -7.77 -4.76 6.52
N ASN A 315 -7.31 -4.37 5.32
CA ASN A 315 -7.82 -3.21 4.59
C ASN A 315 -9.35 -3.29 4.39
N GLN A 316 -9.85 -4.41 3.89
CA GLN A 316 -11.28 -4.61 3.64
C GLN A 316 -12.12 -4.53 4.92
N HIS A 317 -11.64 -5.17 6.00
CA HIS A 317 -12.32 -5.13 7.30
C HIS A 317 -12.21 -3.77 7.98
N MET A 318 -11.15 -3.00 7.72
CA MET A 318 -11.04 -1.63 8.17
C MET A 318 -12.10 -0.74 7.51
N PHE A 319 -12.34 -0.88 6.20
CA PHE A 319 -13.45 -0.18 5.55
C PHE A 319 -14.82 -0.64 6.06
N TYR A 320 -14.98 -1.93 6.37
CA TYR A 320 -16.21 -2.41 6.99
C TYR A 320 -16.41 -1.83 8.39
N ALA A 321 -15.37 -1.80 9.22
CA ALA A 321 -15.40 -1.19 10.55
C ALA A 321 -15.71 0.32 10.48
N LEU A 322 -15.07 1.07 9.55
CA LEU A 322 -15.38 2.48 9.32
C LEU A 322 -16.81 2.71 8.78
N ALA A 323 -17.40 1.73 8.10
CA ALA A 323 -18.77 1.82 7.61
C ALA A 323 -19.82 1.57 8.70
N THR A 324 -19.53 0.70 9.66
CA THR A 324 -20.46 0.27 10.71
C THR A 324 -20.24 0.97 12.05
N GLY A 325 -19.02 1.47 12.32
CA GLY A 325 -18.61 1.94 13.64
C GLY A 325 -18.25 0.81 14.61
N GLU A 326 -18.20 -0.45 14.15
CA GLU A 326 -17.90 -1.63 14.97
C GLU A 326 -16.41 -1.97 14.89
N ALA A 327 -15.75 -2.13 16.05
CA ALA A 327 -14.33 -2.46 16.12
C ALA A 327 -14.04 -3.95 15.89
N LYS A 328 -14.96 -4.82 16.28
CA LYS A 328 -14.76 -6.28 16.28
C LYS A 328 -14.36 -6.88 14.93
N PRO A 329 -14.94 -6.48 13.78
CA PRO A 329 -14.52 -7.00 12.47
C PRO A 329 -13.04 -6.72 12.17
N LEU A 330 -12.57 -5.49 12.47
CA LEU A 330 -11.18 -5.11 12.30
C LEU A 330 -10.26 -5.85 13.29
N ALA A 331 -10.67 -5.96 14.55
CA ALA A 331 -9.96 -6.72 15.57
C ALA A 331 -9.74 -8.19 15.16
N ASN A 332 -10.80 -8.84 14.68
CA ASN A 332 -10.73 -10.21 14.19
C ASN A 332 -9.80 -10.35 12.96
N ALA A 333 -9.83 -9.40 12.04
CA ALA A 333 -8.96 -9.40 10.87
C ALA A 333 -7.48 -9.26 11.25
N LEU A 334 -7.17 -8.35 12.18
CA LEU A 334 -5.83 -8.19 12.73
C LEU A 334 -5.35 -9.49 13.39
N GLN A 335 -6.18 -10.09 14.24
CA GLN A 335 -5.83 -11.34 14.91
C GLN A 335 -5.62 -12.49 13.92
N SER A 336 -6.41 -12.56 12.83
CA SER A 336 -6.29 -13.59 11.80
C SER A 336 -5.00 -13.47 10.97
N THR A 337 -4.42 -12.29 10.88
CA THR A 337 -3.20 -12.00 10.12
C THR A 337 -1.97 -11.77 11.01
N LYS A 338 -2.08 -12.02 12.32
CA LYS A 338 -1.03 -11.77 13.31
C LYS A 338 0.16 -12.70 13.16
N ASP A 339 -0.10 -13.98 12.86
CA ASP A 339 0.91 -15.04 12.87
C ASP A 339 1.70 -15.05 11.55
N ILE A 340 2.70 -14.16 11.45
CA ILE A 340 3.65 -14.07 10.34
C ILE A 340 5.07 -14.30 10.87
N PRO A 341 6.04 -14.71 10.01
CA PRO A 341 7.44 -14.84 10.40
C PRO A 341 8.02 -13.55 10.98
N LYS A 342 9.04 -13.67 11.82
CA LYS A 342 9.59 -12.56 12.64
C LYS A 342 10.12 -11.40 11.79
N GLU A 343 10.81 -11.70 10.70
CA GLU A 343 11.34 -10.68 9.77
C GLU A 343 10.32 -10.21 8.74
N ALA A 344 9.22 -10.95 8.56
CA ALA A 344 8.15 -10.54 7.67
C ALA A 344 7.39 -9.31 8.18
N GLU A 345 6.77 -8.56 7.26
CA GLU A 345 6.02 -7.37 7.62
C GLU A 345 4.79 -7.16 6.72
N TRP A 346 3.72 -6.65 7.30
CA TRP A 346 2.56 -6.20 6.56
C TRP A 346 2.72 -4.75 6.07
N GLY A 347 2.45 -4.51 4.79
CA GLY A 347 2.21 -3.17 4.28
C GLY A 347 0.72 -2.82 4.43
N GLN A 348 0.39 -1.95 5.37
CA GLN A 348 -0.98 -1.49 5.56
C GLN A 348 -1.24 -0.23 4.75
N PHE A 349 -2.39 -0.15 4.11
CA PHE A 349 -2.79 1.00 3.30
C PHE A 349 -4.28 1.31 3.48
N LEU A 350 -4.67 2.55 3.18
CA LEU A 350 -6.07 2.97 3.04
C LEU A 350 -6.48 2.87 1.58
N ARG A 351 -5.71 3.52 0.72
CA ARG A 351 -5.88 3.53 -0.73
C ARG A 351 -4.54 3.23 -1.40
N ASN A 352 -4.62 2.66 -2.59
CA ASN A 352 -3.55 2.57 -3.56
C ASN A 352 -4.01 3.16 -4.91
N HIS A 353 -3.32 2.86 -5.99
CA HIS A 353 -3.67 3.28 -7.35
C HIS A 353 -4.88 2.52 -7.94
N ASP A 354 -5.32 1.43 -7.32
CA ASP A 354 -6.44 0.59 -7.76
C ASP A 354 -7.74 0.90 -7.02
N GLU A 355 -8.78 0.10 -7.26
CA GLU A 355 -10.00 0.11 -6.47
C GLU A 355 -9.75 -0.32 -5.02
N VAL A 356 -10.61 0.07 -4.09
CA VAL A 356 -10.70 -0.61 -2.80
C VAL A 356 -11.31 -1.97 -3.05
N ASP A 357 -10.51 -3.00 -3.06
CA ASP A 357 -11.00 -4.37 -3.23
C ASP A 357 -11.76 -4.82 -1.96
N LEU A 358 -12.96 -5.35 -2.13
CA LEU A 358 -13.84 -5.85 -1.08
C LEU A 358 -14.18 -7.33 -1.30
N GLY A 359 -13.42 -8.02 -2.13
CA GLY A 359 -13.71 -9.38 -2.58
C GLY A 359 -13.66 -10.44 -1.48
N ARG A 360 -12.95 -10.18 -0.37
CA ARG A 360 -12.86 -11.09 0.78
C ARG A 360 -13.97 -10.87 1.82
N LEU A 361 -14.71 -9.75 1.73
CA LEU A 361 -15.90 -9.55 2.54
C LEU A 361 -17.05 -10.43 2.04
N THR A 362 -17.90 -10.87 2.95
CA THR A 362 -19.18 -11.46 2.57
C THR A 362 -20.01 -10.46 1.76
N GLU A 363 -20.96 -10.95 0.96
CA GLU A 363 -21.83 -10.09 0.18
C GLU A 363 -22.57 -9.05 1.05
N LYS A 364 -23.03 -9.45 2.24
CA LYS A 364 -23.69 -8.55 3.19
C LYS A 364 -22.77 -7.43 3.67
N GLU A 365 -21.55 -7.75 4.06
CA GLU A 365 -20.54 -6.78 4.51
C GLU A 365 -20.14 -5.86 3.37
N ARG A 366 -19.85 -6.40 2.17
CA ARG A 366 -19.54 -5.63 0.97
C ARG A 366 -20.65 -4.64 0.62
N ASN A 367 -21.91 -5.08 0.66
CA ASN A 367 -23.06 -4.20 0.41
C ASN A 367 -23.18 -3.10 1.46
N THR A 368 -22.80 -3.34 2.72
CA THR A 368 -22.74 -2.31 3.76
C THR A 368 -21.69 -1.26 3.43
N VAL A 369 -20.48 -1.68 3.02
CA VAL A 369 -19.39 -0.78 2.59
C VAL A 369 -19.80 0.02 1.34
N TYR A 370 -20.42 -0.63 0.35
CA TYR A 370 -20.95 0.05 -0.83
C TYR A 370 -21.97 1.12 -0.48
N LYS A 371 -22.92 0.81 0.38
CA LYS A 371 -23.96 1.76 0.80
C LYS A 371 -23.36 3.01 1.44
N LYS A 372 -22.26 2.88 2.19
CA LYS A 372 -21.60 3.98 2.88
C LYS A 372 -20.65 4.77 1.98
N PHE A 373 -19.79 4.10 1.21
CA PHE A 373 -18.63 4.71 0.54
C PHE A 373 -18.72 4.75 -0.99
N GLY A 374 -19.52 3.88 -1.59
CA GLY A 374 -19.70 3.80 -3.04
C GLY A 374 -21.15 3.49 -3.44
N PRO A 375 -22.17 4.30 -3.01
CA PRO A 375 -23.60 3.94 -3.13
C PRO A 375 -24.15 3.93 -4.56
N ARG A 376 -23.42 4.49 -5.52
CA ARG A 376 -23.82 4.52 -6.92
C ARG A 376 -22.99 3.52 -7.74
N LYS A 377 -23.61 2.82 -8.71
CA LYS A 377 -22.92 1.80 -9.52
C LYS A 377 -21.66 2.34 -10.21
N TYR A 378 -21.67 3.59 -10.70
CA TYR A 378 -20.50 4.23 -11.33
C TYR A 378 -19.34 4.54 -10.36
N MET A 379 -19.54 4.41 -9.06
CA MET A 379 -18.50 4.49 -8.01
C MET A 379 -17.88 3.12 -7.72
N GLN A 380 -18.49 2.05 -8.23
CA GLN A 380 -18.08 0.67 -8.04
C GLN A 380 -17.31 0.17 -9.27
N LEU A 381 -16.48 -0.85 -9.10
CA LEU A 381 -15.68 -1.44 -10.16
C LEU A 381 -15.52 -2.95 -9.93
N TYR A 382 -15.52 -3.73 -11.03
CA TYR A 382 -15.24 -5.16 -11.06
C TYR A 382 -16.10 -6.01 -10.09
N ASP A 383 -17.33 -5.58 -9.81
CA ASP A 383 -18.32 -6.20 -8.90
C ASP A 383 -17.81 -6.47 -7.47
N ARG A 384 -16.58 -6.03 -7.14
CA ARG A 384 -15.98 -6.19 -5.81
C ARG A 384 -15.33 -4.92 -5.25
N GLY A 385 -15.16 -3.86 -6.02
CA GLY A 385 -14.35 -2.71 -5.63
C GLY A 385 -15.04 -1.36 -5.66
N ILE A 386 -14.39 -0.36 -5.06
CA ILE A 386 -14.80 1.05 -5.06
C ILE A 386 -13.69 1.89 -5.70
N ARG A 387 -14.02 2.63 -6.77
CA ARG A 387 -13.11 3.52 -7.50
C ARG A 387 -13.17 4.96 -7.02
N ARG A 388 -12.97 5.18 -5.73
CA ARG A 388 -13.02 6.50 -5.10
C ARG A 388 -11.78 6.76 -4.26
N ARG A 389 -11.36 8.03 -4.14
CA ARG A 389 -10.36 8.43 -3.15
C ARG A 389 -10.95 8.49 -1.75
N LEU A 390 -10.10 8.52 -0.74
CA LEU A 390 -10.51 8.46 0.66
C LEU A 390 -11.39 9.65 1.07
N ALA A 391 -11.00 10.89 0.75
CA ALA A 391 -11.74 12.08 1.16
C ALA A 391 -13.19 12.10 0.64
N PRO A 392 -13.48 11.78 -0.65
CA PRO A 392 -14.84 11.65 -1.12
C PRO A 392 -15.63 10.49 -0.48
N MET A 393 -14.98 9.38 -0.14
CA MET A 393 -15.65 8.28 0.58
C MET A 393 -16.10 8.70 1.97
N LEU A 394 -15.30 9.52 2.64
CA LEU A 394 -15.57 10.03 3.99
C LEU A 394 -16.30 11.39 3.99
N ASN A 395 -16.89 11.79 2.84
CA ASN A 395 -17.63 13.07 2.69
C ASN A 395 -16.83 14.31 3.11
N ASN A 396 -15.52 14.29 2.92
CA ASN A 396 -14.59 15.35 3.35
C ASN A 396 -14.68 15.70 4.85
N ASN A 397 -15.12 14.76 5.68
CA ASN A 397 -15.16 14.94 7.10
C ASN A 397 -13.76 14.77 7.67
N ILE A 398 -13.18 15.84 8.19
CA ILE A 398 -11.81 15.89 8.69
C ILE A 398 -11.57 14.92 9.86
N ASP A 399 -12.53 14.71 10.72
CA ASP A 399 -12.39 13.81 11.87
C ASP A 399 -12.40 12.35 11.42
N HIS A 400 -13.18 12.01 10.38
CA HIS A 400 -13.16 10.69 9.78
C HIS A 400 -11.86 10.42 9.03
N LEU A 401 -11.32 11.43 8.31
CA LEU A 401 -10.02 11.35 7.64
C LEU A 401 -8.91 11.11 8.66
N LYS A 402 -8.88 11.88 9.74
CA LYS A 402 -7.92 11.73 10.82
C LYS A 402 -8.05 10.36 11.51
N LEU A 403 -9.28 9.87 11.73
CA LEU A 403 -9.48 8.53 12.27
C LEU A 403 -8.90 7.44 11.34
N ALA A 404 -9.19 7.51 10.04
CA ALA A 404 -8.68 6.53 9.08
C ALA A 404 -7.13 6.54 9.03
N TYR A 405 -6.51 7.71 8.99
CA TYR A 405 -5.06 7.84 9.00
C TYR A 405 -4.43 7.48 10.36
N SER A 406 -5.13 7.75 11.47
CA SER A 406 -4.70 7.28 12.80
C SER A 406 -4.65 5.74 12.84
N LEU A 407 -5.65 5.06 12.27
CA LEU A 407 -5.60 3.60 12.08
C LEU A 407 -4.39 3.20 11.22
N LEU A 408 -4.19 3.84 10.04
CA LEU A 408 -3.06 3.55 9.17
C LEU A 408 -1.71 3.60 9.89
N PHE A 409 -1.49 4.63 10.71
CA PHE A 409 -0.20 4.85 11.38
C PHE A 409 -0.02 4.02 12.66
N SER A 410 -1.09 3.48 13.22
CA SER A 410 -1.01 2.81 14.52
C SER A 410 -1.36 1.32 14.52
N LEU A 411 -1.81 0.76 13.40
CA LEU A 411 -1.96 -0.68 13.27
C LEU A 411 -0.58 -1.37 13.19
N PRO A 412 -0.45 -2.64 13.63
CA PRO A 412 0.82 -3.37 13.66
C PRO A 412 1.29 -3.72 12.25
N SER A 413 1.91 -2.77 11.58
CA SER A 413 2.30 -2.83 10.17
C SER A 413 3.13 -1.62 9.75
N THR A 414 3.71 -1.69 8.56
CA THR A 414 4.34 -0.55 7.88
C THR A 414 3.29 0.22 7.08
N PRO A 415 3.06 1.51 7.34
CA PRO A 415 2.07 2.30 6.62
C PRO A 415 2.52 2.61 5.19
N VAL A 416 1.59 2.45 4.24
CA VAL A 416 1.74 2.82 2.84
C VAL A 416 0.72 3.90 2.50
N MET A 417 1.21 5.10 2.23
CA MET A 417 0.40 6.26 1.88
C MET A 417 0.29 6.39 0.36
N ARG A 418 -0.85 6.82 -0.14
CA ARG A 418 -1.03 7.16 -1.56
C ARG A 418 -0.90 8.67 -1.75
N TYR A 419 -0.16 9.13 -2.79
CA TYR A 419 -0.01 10.55 -3.08
C TYR A 419 -1.35 11.28 -3.15
N GLY A 420 -1.40 12.46 -2.56
CA GLY A 420 -2.56 13.33 -2.55
C GLY A 420 -3.63 12.98 -1.51
N ASP A 421 -3.62 11.77 -0.95
CA ASP A 421 -4.57 11.44 0.13
C ASP A 421 -4.22 12.19 1.42
N GLU A 422 -2.95 12.55 1.64
CA GLU A 422 -2.47 13.32 2.80
C GLU A 422 -2.98 14.77 2.84
N ILE A 423 -3.45 15.29 1.69
CA ILE A 423 -4.12 16.59 1.58
C ILE A 423 -5.64 16.47 1.34
N GLY A 424 -6.18 15.26 1.36
CA GLY A 424 -7.60 15.03 1.11
C GLY A 424 -8.04 15.26 -0.32
N MET A 425 -7.22 14.92 -1.33
CA MET A 425 -7.59 15.02 -2.75
C MET A 425 -8.87 14.26 -3.08
N GLY A 426 -9.64 14.82 -4.01
CA GLY A 426 -10.83 14.18 -4.59
C GLY A 426 -10.54 13.17 -5.68
N ASP A 427 -11.60 12.60 -6.25
CA ASP A 427 -11.58 11.73 -7.42
C ASP A 427 -12.28 12.35 -8.63
N ASN A 428 -11.98 11.85 -9.85
CA ASN A 428 -12.67 12.23 -11.07
C ASN A 428 -13.40 11.04 -11.68
N LEU A 429 -14.62 10.79 -11.23
CA LEU A 429 -15.43 9.65 -11.69
C LEU A 429 -15.87 9.70 -13.17
N LYS A 430 -15.55 10.79 -13.90
CA LYS A 430 -15.74 10.86 -15.36
C LYS A 430 -14.65 10.11 -16.12
N LEU A 431 -13.49 9.90 -15.50
CA LEU A 431 -12.43 9.10 -16.07
C LEU A 431 -12.78 7.62 -16.03
N LYS A 432 -12.19 6.85 -16.95
CA LYS A 432 -12.45 5.42 -17.09
C LYS A 432 -11.82 4.65 -15.91
N GLU A 433 -12.52 3.66 -15.39
CA GLU A 433 -12.01 2.67 -14.44
C GLU A 433 -11.18 3.28 -13.30
N ARG A 434 -9.95 2.78 -13.09
CA ARG A 434 -9.01 3.19 -12.04
C ARG A 434 -8.44 4.59 -12.25
N LEU A 435 -8.46 5.13 -13.46
CA LEU A 435 -7.99 6.50 -13.75
C LEU A 435 -8.73 7.57 -12.92
N ALA A 436 -9.93 7.25 -12.43
CA ALA A 436 -10.69 8.12 -11.53
C ALA A 436 -9.90 8.56 -10.28
N VAL A 437 -8.98 7.74 -9.78
CA VAL A 437 -8.17 7.99 -8.58
C VAL A 437 -6.70 8.29 -8.89
N ARG A 438 -6.33 8.36 -10.18
CA ARG A 438 -4.96 8.59 -10.66
C ARG A 438 -4.84 9.96 -11.33
N THR A 439 -5.36 11.02 -10.70
CA THR A 439 -5.35 12.40 -11.21
C THR A 439 -4.10 13.15 -10.76
N PRO A 440 -3.70 14.24 -11.48
CA PRO A 440 -2.51 15.00 -11.13
C PRO A 440 -2.52 15.53 -9.70
N MET A 441 -1.35 15.51 -9.05
CA MET A 441 -1.15 16.04 -7.70
C MET A 441 -1.44 17.54 -7.64
N GLN A 442 -2.07 17.99 -6.56
CA GLN A 442 -2.49 19.38 -6.34
C GLN A 442 -1.45 20.11 -5.47
N TRP A 443 -0.50 20.82 -6.12
CA TRP A 443 0.59 21.50 -5.44
C TRP A 443 0.23 22.90 -4.95
N ASP A 444 -0.53 23.65 -5.75
CA ASP A 444 -0.96 25.01 -5.43
C ASP A 444 -2.19 25.42 -6.26
N ASP A 445 -2.64 26.66 -6.08
CA ASP A 445 -3.80 27.27 -6.73
C ASP A 445 -3.54 27.81 -8.16
N SER A 446 -2.33 27.59 -8.69
CA SER A 446 -1.97 28.02 -10.05
C SER A 446 -2.50 27.07 -11.13
N LYS A 447 -2.23 27.41 -12.40
CA LYS A 447 -2.65 26.61 -13.56
C LYS A 447 -2.33 25.12 -13.37
N ASN A 448 -3.29 24.28 -13.70
CA ASN A 448 -3.20 22.82 -13.54
C ASN A 448 -2.76 22.38 -12.15
N ALA A 449 -3.24 23.09 -11.12
CA ALA A 449 -2.91 22.77 -9.72
C ALA A 449 -1.41 22.86 -9.37
N GLY A 450 -0.61 23.65 -10.11
CA GLY A 450 0.84 23.68 -9.98
C GLY A 450 1.53 22.39 -10.44
N PHE A 451 0.79 21.42 -10.97
CA PHE A 451 1.34 20.18 -11.54
C PHE A 451 2.14 20.47 -12.80
N SER A 452 1.56 21.23 -13.74
CA SER A 452 2.13 21.57 -15.05
C SER A 452 1.78 23.00 -15.48
N THR A 453 2.67 23.62 -16.24
CA THR A 453 2.40 24.90 -16.90
C THR A 453 1.89 24.74 -18.34
N SER A 454 1.80 23.50 -18.85
CA SER A 454 1.28 23.15 -20.18
C SER A 454 -0.18 23.60 -20.36
N ASP A 455 -0.60 23.78 -21.61
CA ASP A 455 -2.03 24.01 -21.95
C ASP A 455 -2.85 22.71 -21.89
N THR A 456 -2.20 21.57 -22.10
CA THR A 456 -2.79 20.24 -22.02
C THR A 456 -2.04 19.42 -20.98
N VAL A 457 -2.76 18.57 -20.25
CA VAL A 457 -2.19 17.67 -19.24
C VAL A 457 -2.66 16.24 -19.50
N VAL A 458 -1.83 15.29 -19.13
CA VAL A 458 -2.07 13.84 -19.33
C VAL A 458 -3.44 13.41 -18.82
N ARG A 459 -3.90 13.98 -17.71
CA ARG A 459 -5.23 13.80 -17.14
C ARG A 459 -5.73 15.11 -16.53
N PRO A 460 -7.07 15.35 -16.54
CA PRO A 460 -7.63 16.55 -15.92
C PRO A 460 -7.32 16.62 -14.43
N VAL A 461 -6.88 17.78 -13.95
CA VAL A 461 -6.80 18.10 -12.52
C VAL A 461 -8.19 18.18 -11.91
N ILE A 462 -8.31 17.93 -10.61
CA ILE A 462 -9.58 18.10 -9.89
C ILE A 462 -9.83 19.59 -9.70
N ASN A 463 -10.92 20.09 -10.32
CA ASN A 463 -11.32 21.50 -10.27
C ASN A 463 -12.75 21.72 -9.74
N SER A 464 -13.41 20.66 -9.27
CA SER A 464 -14.79 20.72 -8.81
C SER A 464 -14.89 20.79 -7.29
N TYR A 465 -15.85 21.61 -6.80
CA TYR A 465 -16.19 21.68 -5.39
C TYR A 465 -16.57 20.29 -4.82
N PRO A 466 -16.15 19.91 -3.61
CA PRO A 466 -15.30 20.68 -2.69
C PRO A 466 -13.79 20.41 -2.83
N TYR A 467 -13.35 19.56 -3.77
CA TYR A 467 -12.00 19.02 -3.87
C TYR A 467 -11.11 19.73 -4.91
N GLY A 468 -11.60 20.82 -5.52
CA GLY A 468 -10.83 21.59 -6.49
C GLY A 468 -9.53 22.12 -5.92
N TYR A 469 -8.49 22.18 -6.76
CA TYR A 469 -7.15 22.63 -6.37
C TYR A 469 -7.09 24.08 -5.87
N ASP A 470 -8.14 24.86 -6.09
CA ASP A 470 -8.35 26.19 -5.49
C ASP A 470 -8.67 26.12 -3.98
N ARG A 471 -8.85 24.93 -3.41
CA ARG A 471 -9.23 24.66 -2.02
C ARG A 471 -8.39 23.58 -1.36
N VAL A 472 -8.01 22.58 -2.11
CA VAL A 472 -7.24 21.43 -1.65
C VAL A 472 -5.92 21.43 -2.40
N ASN A 473 -4.86 21.90 -1.77
CA ASN A 473 -3.51 21.91 -2.35
C ASN A 473 -2.45 21.98 -1.25
N VAL A 474 -1.26 21.50 -1.59
CA VAL A 474 -0.11 21.43 -0.66
C VAL A 474 0.28 22.79 -0.11
N LYS A 475 0.29 23.85 -0.96
CA LYS A 475 0.77 25.19 -0.58
C LYS A 475 -0.09 25.78 0.52
N ASP A 476 -1.40 25.75 0.37
CA ASP A 476 -2.33 26.35 1.32
C ASP A 476 -2.39 25.52 2.60
N GLU A 477 -2.41 24.18 2.50
CA GLU A 477 -2.41 23.33 3.67
C GLU A 477 -1.12 23.43 4.49
N LYS A 478 0.04 23.64 3.87
CA LYS A 478 1.28 23.91 4.61
C LYS A 478 1.23 25.19 5.46
N GLN A 479 0.46 26.19 5.03
CA GLN A 479 0.33 27.46 5.75
C GLN A 479 -0.67 27.39 6.91
N ASP A 480 -1.64 26.48 6.84
CA ASP A 480 -2.62 26.28 7.91
C ASP A 480 -2.13 25.21 8.90
N SER A 481 -1.69 25.65 10.08
CA SER A 481 -1.20 24.75 11.14
C SER A 481 -2.24 23.72 11.64
N THR A 482 -3.51 23.91 11.30
CA THR A 482 -4.64 23.03 11.65
C THR A 482 -5.05 22.10 10.51
N SER A 483 -4.43 22.23 9.33
CA SER A 483 -4.73 21.46 8.14
C SER A 483 -4.53 19.95 8.32
N PHE A 484 -5.11 19.19 7.40
CA PHE A 484 -4.94 17.74 7.39
C PHE A 484 -3.50 17.35 7.05
N LEU A 485 -2.82 18.05 6.15
CA LEU A 485 -1.41 17.83 5.85
C LEU A 485 -0.52 18.03 7.08
N ASN A 486 -0.67 19.16 7.78
CA ASN A 486 0.13 19.44 8.99
C ASN A 486 -0.16 18.46 10.12
N TRP A 487 -1.38 17.95 10.20
CA TRP A 487 -1.72 16.87 11.12
C TRP A 487 -1.02 15.56 10.71
N ASN A 488 -1.01 15.20 9.41
CA ASN A 488 -0.30 14.02 8.91
C ASN A 488 1.20 14.09 9.19
N ILE A 489 1.84 15.24 8.96
CA ILE A 489 3.26 15.45 9.28
C ILE A 489 3.55 15.12 10.76
N LYS A 490 2.69 15.60 11.68
CA LYS A 490 2.81 15.30 13.12
C LYS A 490 2.61 13.81 13.41
N MET A 491 1.65 13.17 12.76
CA MET A 491 1.36 11.75 12.96
C MET A 491 2.49 10.85 12.43
N VAL A 492 3.07 11.20 11.28
CA VAL A 492 4.24 10.50 10.74
C VAL A 492 5.45 10.64 11.68
N ALA A 493 5.71 11.85 12.19
CA ALA A 493 6.76 12.06 13.19
C ALA A 493 6.51 11.21 14.44
N LEU A 494 5.29 11.23 14.97
CA LEU A 494 4.89 10.43 16.13
C LEU A 494 5.06 8.93 15.88
N ARG A 495 4.65 8.43 14.71
CA ARG A 495 4.81 7.02 14.32
C ARG A 495 6.28 6.58 14.35
N LYS A 496 7.18 7.44 13.89
CA LYS A 496 8.63 7.18 13.91
C LYS A 496 9.23 7.18 15.33
N GLU A 497 8.58 7.86 16.29
CA GLU A 497 8.94 7.86 17.72
C GLU A 497 8.36 6.64 18.48
N CYS A 498 7.53 5.79 17.82
CA CYS A 498 6.89 4.63 18.43
C CYS A 498 7.41 3.31 17.82
N PRO A 499 8.66 2.90 18.11
CA PRO A 499 9.22 1.66 17.58
C PRO A 499 8.45 0.41 18.04
N GLU A 500 7.66 0.52 19.11
CA GLU A 500 6.82 -0.55 19.64
C GLU A 500 5.82 -1.06 18.60
N ILE A 501 5.34 -0.18 17.71
CA ILE A 501 4.42 -0.58 16.63
C ILE A 501 5.15 -1.43 15.59
N SER A 502 6.42 -1.12 15.32
CA SER A 502 7.24 -1.77 14.28
C SER A 502 7.88 -3.07 14.74
N PHE A 503 8.35 -3.11 15.98
CA PHE A 503 9.21 -4.20 16.47
C PHE A 503 8.64 -4.89 17.70
N GLY A 504 7.61 -4.31 18.33
CA GLY A 504 7.00 -4.81 19.54
C GLY A 504 6.08 -6.00 19.31
N GLN A 505 5.85 -6.72 20.39
CA GLN A 505 4.71 -7.63 20.47
C GLN A 505 3.44 -6.80 20.68
N TRP A 506 2.34 -7.28 20.15
CA TRP A 506 1.08 -6.58 20.30
C TRP A 506 -0.08 -7.53 20.60
N GLU A 507 -1.08 -7.00 21.28
CA GLU A 507 -2.32 -7.72 21.58
C GLU A 507 -3.51 -6.78 21.49
N ILE A 508 -4.67 -7.32 21.14
CA ILE A 508 -5.94 -6.61 21.19
C ILE A 508 -6.51 -6.77 22.58
N LEU A 509 -6.82 -5.66 23.22
CA LEU A 509 -7.40 -5.67 24.55
C LEU A 509 -8.93 -5.64 24.48
N ASP A 510 -9.56 -6.41 25.35
CA ASP A 510 -11.01 -6.34 25.54
C ASP A 510 -11.38 -4.96 26.11
N SER A 511 -12.40 -4.36 25.52
CA SER A 511 -12.96 -3.10 25.97
C SER A 511 -14.44 -3.26 26.32
N ASN A 512 -14.95 -2.34 27.15
CA ASN A 512 -16.38 -2.27 27.46
C ASN A 512 -17.25 -1.69 26.32
N SER A 513 -16.65 -1.39 25.16
CA SER A 513 -17.36 -0.81 24.02
C SER A 513 -17.04 -1.58 22.72
N ASP A 514 -18.06 -2.08 22.05
CA ASP A 514 -17.96 -2.74 20.74
C ASP A 514 -17.48 -1.78 19.62
N GLN A 515 -17.48 -0.47 19.89
CA GLN A 515 -17.11 0.59 18.97
C GLN A 515 -15.65 1.04 19.13
N CYS A 516 -14.94 0.54 20.14
CA CYS A 516 -13.57 0.93 20.44
C CYS A 516 -12.60 -0.21 20.21
N LEU A 517 -11.59 0.04 19.35
CA LEU A 517 -10.45 -0.84 19.17
C LEU A 517 -9.33 -0.40 20.10
N ALA A 518 -8.87 -1.30 20.97
CA ALA A 518 -7.74 -1.07 21.86
C ALA A 518 -6.62 -2.07 21.53
N ILE A 519 -5.42 -1.56 21.27
CA ILE A 519 -4.23 -2.37 20.98
C ILE A 519 -3.13 -1.98 21.95
N HIS A 520 -2.55 -2.96 22.60
CA HIS A 520 -1.39 -2.82 23.45
C HIS A 520 -0.15 -3.32 22.71
N TYR A 521 0.91 -2.52 22.74
CA TYR A 521 2.22 -2.83 22.20
C TYR A 521 3.25 -2.86 23.32
N GLN A 522 4.20 -3.78 23.23
CA GLN A 522 5.33 -3.87 24.12
C GLN A 522 6.62 -4.12 23.34
N TRP A 523 7.61 -3.27 23.54
CA TRP A 523 8.95 -3.42 22.97
C TRP A 523 10.00 -2.96 23.99
N GLU A 524 10.92 -3.87 24.35
CA GLU A 524 11.88 -3.64 25.42
C GLU A 524 11.19 -3.19 26.73
N ASP A 525 11.55 -2.01 27.23
CA ASP A 525 10.96 -1.42 28.45
C ASP A 525 9.80 -0.44 28.15
N GLN A 526 9.43 -0.30 26.88
CA GLN A 526 8.41 0.65 26.43
C GLN A 526 7.08 -0.07 26.19
N GLU A 527 6.01 0.61 26.53
CA GLU A 527 4.64 0.15 26.31
C GLU A 527 3.83 1.27 25.65
N LEU A 528 3.06 0.91 24.63
CA LEU A 528 2.15 1.82 23.93
C LEU A 528 0.74 1.23 23.97
N LEU A 529 -0.23 2.04 24.45
CA LEU A 529 -1.65 1.72 24.33
C LEU A 529 -2.29 2.63 23.28
N VAL A 530 -2.85 2.01 22.25
CA VAL A 530 -3.59 2.69 21.19
C VAL A 530 -5.06 2.40 21.33
N VAL A 531 -5.90 3.46 21.35
CA VAL A 531 -7.34 3.31 21.44
C VAL A 531 -8.02 4.15 20.36
N HIS A 532 -8.84 3.51 19.53
CA HIS A 532 -9.63 4.14 18.48
C HIS A 532 -11.12 4.03 18.78
N ASN A 533 -11.81 5.14 18.79
CA ASN A 533 -13.26 5.18 18.78
C ASN A 533 -13.77 5.27 17.33
N LEU A 534 -14.39 4.20 16.85
CA LEU A 534 -14.91 4.10 15.48
C LEU A 534 -16.34 4.67 15.34
N SER A 535 -16.98 5.04 16.47
CA SER A 535 -18.35 5.59 16.46
C SER A 535 -18.35 7.10 16.23
N ASP A 536 -19.53 7.64 15.93
CA ASP A 536 -19.77 9.09 15.83
C ASP A 536 -20.00 9.76 17.21
N GLU A 537 -20.10 8.96 18.28
CA GLU A 537 -20.38 9.42 19.64
C GLU A 537 -19.14 9.35 20.52
N ASP A 538 -19.05 10.25 21.51
CA ASP A 538 -18.01 10.17 22.55
C ASP A 538 -18.18 8.90 23.39
N GLN A 539 -17.09 8.16 23.64
CA GLN A 539 -17.10 6.92 24.41
C GLN A 539 -16.35 7.06 25.73
N GLU A 540 -16.88 6.44 26.78
CA GLU A 540 -16.10 6.11 27.98
C GLU A 540 -15.59 4.68 27.86
N VAL A 541 -14.27 4.50 27.82
CA VAL A 541 -13.64 3.23 27.51
C VAL A 541 -12.86 2.72 28.72
N SER A 542 -13.17 1.50 29.13
CA SER A 542 -12.36 0.72 30.07
C SER A 542 -11.77 -0.46 29.32
N VAL A 543 -10.47 -0.63 29.41
CA VAL A 543 -9.75 -1.77 28.82
C VAL A 543 -9.16 -2.66 29.90
N ALA A 544 -9.31 -3.98 29.73
CA ALA A 544 -8.65 -4.95 30.58
C ALA A 544 -7.22 -5.15 30.07
N ALA A 545 -6.23 -4.81 30.88
CA ALA A 545 -4.83 -4.95 30.54
C ALA A 545 -4.10 -5.69 31.67
N GLU A 546 -3.92 -6.99 31.49
CA GLU A 546 -3.25 -7.86 32.47
C GLU A 546 -1.77 -7.50 32.65
N ASN A 547 -1.16 -6.94 31.62
CA ASN A 547 0.28 -6.77 31.50
C ASN A 547 0.76 -5.32 31.56
N LEU A 548 -0.13 -4.32 31.66
CA LEU A 548 0.31 -2.93 31.77
C LEU A 548 1.02 -2.66 33.10
N LYS A 549 2.25 -2.20 33.03
CA LYS A 549 3.01 -1.74 34.19
C LYS A 549 2.29 -0.54 34.80
N LYS A 550 2.18 -0.52 36.14
CA LYS A 550 1.60 0.63 36.84
C LYS A 550 2.40 1.90 36.54
N GLY A 551 1.84 2.81 35.77
CA GLY A 551 2.48 4.05 35.38
C GLY A 551 1.48 5.18 35.14
N LYS A 552 1.98 6.36 34.80
CA LYS A 552 1.17 7.45 34.33
C LYS A 552 1.07 7.38 32.82
N LEU A 553 -0.15 7.45 32.31
CA LEU A 553 -0.42 7.53 30.89
C LEU A 553 -0.12 8.95 30.39
N LYS A 554 0.53 9.06 29.24
CA LYS A 554 0.78 10.31 28.54
C LYS A 554 0.10 10.24 27.18
N ASN A 555 -0.76 11.21 26.89
CA ASN A 555 -1.30 11.33 25.54
C ASN A 555 -0.20 11.87 24.61
N LEU A 556 0.17 11.11 23.60
CA LEU A 556 1.25 11.49 22.68
C LEU A 556 0.84 12.62 21.74
N GLU A 557 -0.42 12.69 21.37
CA GLU A 557 -0.91 13.70 20.43
C GLU A 557 -0.83 15.11 21.00
N ASN A 558 -1.14 15.29 22.29
CA ASN A 558 -1.17 16.60 22.94
C ASN A 558 -0.19 16.76 24.11
N GLN A 559 0.65 15.76 24.36
CA GLN A 559 1.67 15.74 25.42
C GLN A 559 1.13 15.93 26.84
N LYS A 560 -0.17 15.71 27.08
CA LYS A 560 -0.81 15.86 28.39
C LYS A 560 -0.82 14.55 29.15
N ASN A 561 -0.65 14.61 30.48
CA ASN A 561 -0.94 13.46 31.34
C ASN A 561 -2.44 13.23 31.42
N ILE A 562 -2.85 11.97 31.38
CA ILE A 562 -4.23 11.51 31.52
C ILE A 562 -4.47 10.99 32.93
#